data_ff7c4c80f91cc44bf97666ec75ebd6b8
#
_entry.id   ff7c4c80f91cc44bf97666ec75ebd6b8
#
_cell.length_a   1.000
_cell.length_b   1.000
_cell.length_c   1.000
_cell.angle_alpha   90.00
_cell.angle_beta   90.00
_cell.angle_gamma   90.00
#
_symmetry.space_group_name_H-M   'P 1'
#
loop_
_entity.id
_entity.type
_entity.pdbx_description
1 polymer ?
#
loop_
_entity_poly.entity_id
_entity_poly.type
_entity_poly.pdbx_seq_one_letter_code
_entity_poly.pdbx_strand_id
1 'polypeptide(L)'
;VAQTTTDSLALVTAHWNVTSMGKGVLCREAEFVSLYGVPQHVAILEIKPEQHRFDILIHSPKEETSSAARHSGAVAAINGSYFNIKQGTSICYLRKDGVVVDTTATGVLSTVSNGAVKIDKGKLDIIAWKKQDEKTCEQKEGSILVSGPLMLLDGKACDLSACNRSFVQTKHPRSAVALMKDGTVFLIAVAGRFEGKAEGINIPELTHLLRVLGAKKALNLDGGGSTTLWSASAPDNGIVNKLTDNKLYDNKGERKVANSLCVYE
;
A
#
# COMPACT_ATOMS: atom_id res chain seq x y z
N VAL A 1 18.13 7.67 -8.63
CA VAL A 1 17.85 8.19 -9.96
C VAL A 1 16.94 9.38 -9.80
N ALA A 2 17.30 10.50 -10.39
CA ALA A 2 16.46 11.71 -10.34
C ALA A 2 15.18 11.47 -11.15
N GLN A 3 14.04 11.84 -10.57
CA GLN A 3 12.79 11.88 -11.28
C GLN A 3 12.88 13.02 -12.31
N THR A 4 12.68 12.69 -13.57
CA THR A 4 12.87 13.62 -14.67
C THR A 4 11.56 14.32 -15.05
N THR A 5 11.67 15.43 -15.80
CA THR A 5 10.49 16.05 -16.43
C THR A 5 9.78 15.06 -17.36
N THR A 6 10.52 14.16 -17.99
CA THR A 6 9.99 13.09 -18.83
C THR A 6 9.12 12.13 -18.03
N ASP A 7 9.52 11.75 -16.81
CA ASP A 7 8.71 10.88 -15.92
C ASP A 7 7.43 11.59 -15.49
N SER A 8 7.50 12.86 -15.12
CA SER A 8 6.32 13.65 -14.79
C SER A 8 5.35 13.74 -15.97
N LEU A 9 5.88 13.99 -17.16
CA LEU A 9 5.08 14.04 -18.39
C LEU A 9 4.44 12.69 -18.70
N ALA A 10 5.19 11.60 -18.57
CA ALA A 10 4.67 10.25 -18.78
C ALA A 10 3.46 9.97 -17.88
N LEU A 11 3.50 10.40 -16.63
CA LEU A 11 2.39 10.22 -15.67
C LEU A 11 1.16 11.07 -16.02
N VAL A 12 1.35 12.36 -16.36
CA VAL A 12 0.21 13.26 -16.67
C VAL A 12 -0.42 13.00 -18.02
N THR A 13 0.32 12.41 -18.97
CA THR A 13 -0.18 12.03 -20.29
C THR A 13 -0.53 10.55 -20.40
N ALA A 14 -0.39 9.78 -19.31
CA ALA A 14 -0.66 8.35 -19.33
C ALA A 14 -2.10 8.06 -19.75
N HIS A 15 -2.26 7.02 -20.53
CA HIS A 15 -3.56 6.47 -20.85
C HIS A 15 -3.95 5.47 -19.75
N TRP A 16 -4.74 5.95 -18.80
CA TRP A 16 -5.29 5.11 -17.74
C TRP A 16 -6.54 4.39 -18.23
N ASN A 17 -6.54 3.07 -18.12
CA ASN A 17 -7.74 2.28 -18.26
C ASN A 17 -8.55 2.39 -16.95
N VAL A 18 -9.71 3.02 -17.02
CA VAL A 18 -10.56 3.30 -15.84
C VAL A 18 -11.80 2.44 -15.89
N THR A 19 -12.03 1.68 -14.82
CA THR A 19 -13.19 0.79 -14.69
C THR A 19 -13.89 1.05 -13.37
N SER A 20 -15.23 1.14 -13.39
CA SER A 20 -16.01 1.22 -12.15
C SER A 20 -15.98 -0.14 -11.42
N MET A 21 -15.71 -0.09 -10.13
CA MET A 21 -15.69 -1.25 -9.22
C MET A 21 -16.82 -1.16 -8.18
N GLY A 22 -17.93 -0.52 -8.53
CA GLY A 22 -19.05 -0.27 -7.65
C GLY A 22 -19.15 1.18 -7.21
N LYS A 23 -20.14 1.48 -6.38
CA LYS A 23 -20.40 2.84 -5.92
C LYS A 23 -19.18 3.40 -5.17
N GLY A 24 -18.64 4.52 -5.64
CA GLY A 24 -17.51 5.21 -5.02
C GLY A 24 -16.17 4.47 -5.09
N VAL A 25 -16.01 3.47 -5.95
CA VAL A 25 -14.76 2.76 -6.20
C VAL A 25 -14.45 2.74 -7.69
N LEU A 26 -13.29 3.27 -8.08
CA LEU A 26 -12.76 3.21 -9.45
C LEU A 26 -11.42 2.47 -9.46
N CYS A 27 -11.23 1.61 -10.46
CA CYS A 27 -9.93 1.03 -10.74
C CYS A 27 -9.27 1.80 -11.88
N ARG A 28 -8.02 2.21 -11.68
CA ARG A 28 -7.16 2.73 -12.73
C ARG A 28 -5.98 1.80 -12.94
N GLU A 29 -5.69 1.50 -14.16
CA GLU A 29 -4.57 0.65 -14.55
C GLU A 29 -3.83 1.27 -15.71
N ALA A 30 -2.50 1.30 -15.66
CA ALA A 30 -1.67 1.78 -16.77
C ALA A 30 -0.38 0.96 -16.88
N GLU A 31 0.02 0.71 -18.12
CA GLU A 31 1.32 0.19 -18.49
C GLU A 31 2.17 1.32 -19.06
N PHE A 32 3.42 1.37 -18.65
CA PHE A 32 4.40 2.33 -19.12
C PHE A 32 5.54 1.58 -19.81
N VAL A 33 5.84 1.94 -21.03
CA VAL A 33 7.02 1.39 -21.74
C VAL A 33 8.30 1.81 -21.03
N SER A 34 8.34 3.05 -20.55
CA SER A 34 9.44 3.55 -19.73
C SER A 34 8.94 4.61 -18.76
N LEU A 35 9.01 4.30 -17.47
CA LEU A 35 8.80 5.22 -16.37
C LEU A 35 9.89 4.94 -15.34
N TYR A 36 10.64 5.97 -14.98
CA TYR A 36 11.86 5.82 -14.14
C TYR A 36 12.90 4.88 -14.78
N GLY A 37 13.00 4.94 -16.11
CA GLY A 37 13.98 4.22 -16.91
C GLY A 37 13.68 2.74 -17.19
N VAL A 38 12.53 2.22 -16.75
CA VAL A 38 12.15 0.82 -16.94
C VAL A 38 10.64 0.69 -17.22
N PRO A 39 10.19 -0.44 -17.81
CA PRO A 39 8.76 -0.71 -17.93
C PRO A 39 8.08 -0.80 -16.55
N GLN A 40 6.88 -0.25 -16.45
CA GLN A 40 6.08 -0.25 -15.22
C GLN A 40 4.65 -0.69 -15.49
N HIS A 41 4.05 -1.31 -14.48
CA HIS A 41 2.62 -1.57 -14.42
C HIS A 41 2.09 -1.04 -13.08
N VAL A 42 1.13 -0.14 -13.13
CA VAL A 42 0.53 0.52 -11.96
C VAL A 42 -0.96 0.25 -11.93
N ALA A 43 -1.45 -0.26 -10.81
CA ALA A 43 -2.88 -0.43 -10.53
C ALA A 43 -3.27 0.38 -9.29
N ILE A 44 -4.39 1.09 -9.38
CA ILE A 44 -4.89 1.96 -8.32
C ILE A 44 -6.38 1.68 -8.12
N LEU A 45 -6.80 1.53 -6.86
CA LEU A 45 -8.20 1.67 -6.49
C LEU A 45 -8.41 3.03 -5.84
N GLU A 46 -9.26 3.83 -6.45
CA GLU A 46 -9.70 5.13 -5.93
C GLU A 46 -10.97 4.92 -5.11
N ILE A 47 -10.92 5.30 -3.84
CA ILE A 47 -12.01 5.10 -2.88
C ILE A 47 -12.53 6.47 -2.43
N LYS A 48 -13.82 6.71 -2.56
CA LYS A 48 -14.50 7.88 -1.99
C LYS A 48 -14.78 7.63 -0.51
N PRO A 49 -14.07 8.31 0.42
CA PRO A 49 -14.14 7.99 1.84
C PRO A 49 -15.50 8.33 2.48
N GLU A 50 -16.26 9.24 1.90
CA GLU A 50 -17.59 9.57 2.37
C GLU A 50 -18.65 8.48 2.12
N GLN A 51 -18.32 7.50 1.29
CA GLN A 51 -19.21 6.39 0.94
C GLN A 51 -18.74 5.05 1.50
N HIS A 52 -17.60 5.06 2.20
CA HIS A 52 -16.94 3.85 2.67
C HIS A 52 -16.36 4.04 4.05
N ARG A 53 -16.21 2.94 4.77
CA ARG A 53 -15.40 2.85 5.98
C ARG A 53 -14.20 1.94 5.74
N PHE A 54 -13.14 2.22 6.44
CA PHE A 54 -11.89 1.45 6.39
C PHE A 54 -11.70 0.67 7.68
N ASP A 55 -11.03 -0.45 7.58
CA ASP A 55 -10.61 -1.23 8.74
C ASP A 55 -9.35 -2.02 8.46
N ILE A 56 -8.64 -2.38 9.53
CA ILE A 56 -7.49 -3.28 9.50
C ILE A 56 -7.98 -4.68 9.81
N LEU A 57 -7.68 -5.63 8.93
CA LEU A 57 -8.02 -7.02 9.11
C LEU A 57 -6.77 -7.80 9.52
N ILE A 58 -6.85 -8.52 10.63
CA ILE A 58 -5.78 -9.39 11.15
C ILE A 58 -6.04 -10.79 10.66
N HIS A 59 -5.05 -11.40 10.03
CA HIS A 59 -5.14 -12.76 9.54
C HIS A 59 -4.44 -13.73 10.52
N SER A 60 -5.20 -14.56 11.21
CA SER A 60 -4.68 -15.54 12.14
C SER A 60 -5.47 -16.87 12.00
N PRO A 61 -4.89 -17.85 11.31
CA PRO A 61 -3.57 -17.89 10.66
C PRO A 61 -3.47 -16.94 9.45
N LYS A 62 -2.24 -16.82 8.88
CA LYS A 62 -2.02 -16.06 7.64
C LYS A 62 -2.97 -16.52 6.54
N GLU A 63 -3.49 -15.58 5.79
CA GLU A 63 -4.46 -15.81 4.74
C GLU A 63 -4.14 -14.92 3.52
N GLU A 64 -4.63 -15.28 2.35
CA GLU A 64 -4.58 -14.43 1.17
C GLU A 64 -5.44 -13.17 1.39
N THR A 65 -4.95 -12.01 0.97
CA THR A 65 -5.68 -10.74 1.11
C THR A 65 -7.07 -10.83 0.48
N SER A 66 -7.18 -11.42 -0.70
CA SER A 66 -8.45 -11.61 -1.41
C SER A 66 -9.44 -12.47 -0.63
N SER A 67 -8.96 -13.57 -0.06
CA SER A 67 -9.77 -14.51 0.72
C SER A 67 -10.28 -13.86 2.00
N ALA A 68 -9.37 -13.26 2.78
CA ALA A 68 -9.72 -12.57 4.01
C ALA A 68 -10.69 -11.41 3.78
N ALA A 69 -10.45 -10.60 2.76
CA ALA A 69 -11.33 -9.50 2.39
C ALA A 69 -12.73 -9.98 2.00
N ARG A 70 -12.82 -11.02 1.18
CA ARG A 70 -14.10 -11.61 0.76
C ARG A 70 -14.88 -12.17 1.94
N HIS A 71 -14.22 -12.92 2.83
CA HIS A 71 -14.86 -13.48 4.03
C HIS A 71 -15.35 -12.39 5.00
N SER A 72 -14.65 -11.27 5.06
CA SER A 72 -15.07 -10.14 5.92
C SER A 72 -16.18 -9.27 5.34
N GLY A 73 -16.55 -9.48 4.07
CA GLY A 73 -17.54 -8.65 3.36
C GLY A 73 -16.98 -7.32 2.86
N ALA A 74 -15.67 -7.20 2.71
CA ALA A 74 -15.05 -6.01 2.13
C ALA A 74 -15.39 -5.86 0.65
N VAL A 75 -15.36 -4.62 0.16
CA VAL A 75 -15.54 -4.30 -1.28
C VAL A 75 -14.21 -4.08 -1.98
N ALA A 76 -13.17 -3.74 -1.25
CA ALA A 76 -11.80 -3.58 -1.74
C ALA A 76 -10.80 -3.86 -0.62
N ALA A 77 -9.58 -4.22 -0.99
CA ALA A 77 -8.50 -4.45 -0.03
C ALA A 77 -7.12 -4.33 -0.67
N ILE A 78 -6.14 -4.06 0.17
CA ILE A 78 -4.72 -4.13 -0.13
C ILE A 78 -4.00 -4.86 1.01
N ASN A 79 -2.93 -5.60 0.72
CA ASN A 79 -2.09 -6.21 1.74
C ASN A 79 -1.56 -5.13 2.71
N GLY A 80 -1.36 -5.51 3.95
CA GLY A 80 -0.99 -4.58 5.00
C GLY A 80 0.51 -4.40 5.19
N SER A 81 0.95 -4.44 6.44
CA SER A 81 2.32 -4.14 6.84
C SER A 81 3.19 -5.39 6.95
N TYR A 82 4.47 -5.17 7.25
CA TYR A 82 5.49 -6.21 7.38
C TYR A 82 5.15 -7.23 8.46
N PHE A 83 5.43 -8.49 8.18
CA PHE A 83 5.15 -9.59 9.09
C PHE A 83 6.25 -10.65 9.08
N ASN A 84 6.34 -11.39 10.15
CA ASN A 84 7.21 -12.55 10.25
C ASN A 84 6.60 -13.72 9.46
N ILE A 85 7.29 -14.15 8.40
CA ILE A 85 6.78 -15.17 7.48
C ILE A 85 6.53 -16.50 8.20
N LYS A 86 7.38 -16.86 9.17
CA LYS A 86 7.26 -18.12 9.92
C LYS A 86 6.16 -18.07 10.97
N GLN A 87 6.11 -17.00 11.75
CA GLN A 87 5.21 -16.86 12.90
C GLN A 87 3.83 -16.29 12.51
N GLY A 88 3.75 -15.51 11.41
CA GLY A 88 2.53 -14.82 11.02
C GLY A 88 2.17 -13.63 11.91
N THR A 89 3.12 -13.16 12.73
CA THR A 89 2.97 -11.97 13.59
C THR A 89 3.40 -10.71 12.86
N SER A 90 2.82 -9.55 13.19
CA SER A 90 3.28 -8.27 12.65
C SER A 90 4.69 -7.95 13.14
N ILE A 91 5.55 -7.45 12.25
CA ILE A 91 6.87 -6.91 12.63
C ILE A 91 6.73 -5.48 13.14
N CYS A 92 5.70 -4.77 12.70
CA CYS A 92 5.41 -3.40 13.10
C CYS A 92 4.31 -3.37 14.15
N TYR A 93 4.28 -2.29 14.92
CA TYR A 93 3.20 -2.04 15.88
C TYR A 93 1.84 -2.14 15.20
N LEU A 94 0.96 -2.89 15.80
CA LEU A 94 -0.41 -3.10 15.36
C LEU A 94 -1.35 -3.01 16.55
N ARG A 95 -2.30 -2.09 16.47
CA ARG A 95 -3.41 -1.96 17.43
C ARG A 95 -4.71 -2.07 16.67
N LYS A 96 -5.60 -2.92 17.14
CA LYS A 96 -6.93 -3.15 16.57
C LYS A 96 -7.99 -2.80 17.61
N ASP A 97 -8.83 -1.81 17.30
CA ASP A 97 -9.94 -1.38 18.18
C ASP A 97 -9.51 -1.15 19.64
N GLY A 98 -8.41 -0.43 19.81
CA GLY A 98 -7.84 -0.11 21.14
C GLY A 98 -6.96 -1.21 21.75
N VAL A 99 -6.91 -2.41 21.17
CA VAL A 99 -6.11 -3.54 21.68
C VAL A 99 -4.79 -3.64 20.93
N VAL A 100 -3.66 -3.59 21.64
CA VAL A 100 -2.33 -3.80 21.07
C VAL A 100 -2.16 -5.29 20.75
N VAL A 101 -1.91 -5.60 19.49
CA VAL A 101 -1.72 -6.97 18.99
C VAL A 101 -0.24 -7.30 18.89
N ASP A 102 0.56 -6.42 18.32
CA ASP A 102 2.00 -6.57 18.14
C ASP A 102 2.71 -5.23 18.37
N THR A 103 3.99 -5.30 18.76
CA THR A 103 4.90 -4.16 18.89
C THR A 103 6.02 -4.25 17.85
N THR A 104 6.65 -3.11 17.53
CA THR A 104 7.70 -3.08 16.50
C THR A 104 8.93 -3.90 16.92
N ALA A 105 9.23 -4.93 16.14
CA ALA A 105 10.42 -5.75 16.30
C ALA A 105 11.69 -4.98 15.89
N THR A 106 12.84 -5.40 16.44
CA THR A 106 14.14 -4.85 16.02
C THR A 106 14.57 -5.46 14.68
N GLY A 107 15.23 -4.67 13.83
CA GLY A 107 15.77 -5.14 12.56
C GLY A 107 15.72 -4.07 11.46
N VAL A 108 16.05 -4.45 10.24
CA VAL A 108 16.06 -3.55 9.08
C VAL A 108 14.70 -2.90 8.84
N LEU A 109 13.63 -3.66 8.97
CA LEU A 109 12.28 -3.14 8.76
C LEU A 109 11.84 -2.12 9.82
N SER A 110 12.42 -2.15 11.03
CA SER A 110 12.16 -1.11 12.02
C SER A 110 12.71 0.26 11.61
N THR A 111 13.77 0.29 10.81
CA THR A 111 14.37 1.55 10.33
C THR A 111 13.49 2.27 9.31
N VAL A 112 12.61 1.55 8.66
CA VAL A 112 11.70 2.12 7.64
C VAL A 112 10.27 2.30 8.15
N SER A 113 9.95 1.79 9.34
CA SER A 113 8.60 1.81 9.92
C SER A 113 8.34 3.12 10.69
N ASN A 114 8.24 4.22 9.95
CA ASN A 114 8.15 5.59 10.47
C ASN A 114 6.83 6.30 10.15
N GLY A 115 5.82 5.57 9.74
CA GLY A 115 4.47 6.04 9.50
C GLY A 115 3.42 5.04 9.94
N ALA A 116 2.18 5.45 9.95
CA ALA A 116 1.06 4.57 10.29
C ALA A 116 -0.22 4.95 9.55
N VAL A 117 -1.00 3.93 9.23
CA VAL A 117 -2.44 4.10 8.97
C VAL A 117 -3.13 4.16 10.33
N LYS A 118 -3.90 5.23 10.52
CA LYS A 118 -4.77 5.43 11.67
C LYS A 118 -6.22 5.31 11.22
N ILE A 119 -6.99 4.48 11.89
CA ILE A 119 -8.42 4.34 11.62
C ILE A 119 -9.20 4.61 12.90
N ASP A 120 -10.07 5.61 12.84
CA ASP A 120 -11.00 5.96 13.90
C ASP A 120 -12.42 6.03 13.33
N LYS A 121 -13.32 5.24 13.90
CA LYS A 121 -14.72 5.15 13.45
C LYS A 121 -14.86 4.96 11.93
N GLY A 122 -14.02 4.11 11.35
CA GLY A 122 -14.00 3.81 9.92
C GLY A 122 -13.33 4.88 9.04
N LYS A 123 -12.84 5.98 9.60
CA LYS A 123 -12.13 7.03 8.87
C LYS A 123 -10.63 6.79 8.90
N LEU A 124 -10.01 6.81 7.72
CA LEU A 124 -8.59 6.57 7.54
C LEU A 124 -7.82 7.90 7.51
N ASP A 125 -6.72 7.94 8.26
CA ASP A 125 -5.68 8.96 8.14
C ASP A 125 -4.30 8.31 8.07
N ILE A 126 -3.31 9.06 7.62
CA ILE A 126 -1.91 8.67 7.58
C ILE A 126 -1.14 9.65 8.46
N ILE A 127 -0.37 9.11 9.40
CA ILE A 127 0.38 9.88 10.39
C ILE A 127 1.85 9.47 10.42
N ALA A 128 2.70 10.38 10.85
CA ALA A 128 4.07 10.03 11.24
C ALA A 128 4.05 9.16 12.49
N TRP A 129 4.99 8.25 12.59
CA TRP A 129 5.11 7.32 13.71
C TRP A 129 6.55 7.16 14.16
N LYS A 130 6.76 7.20 15.47
CA LYS A 130 8.05 6.93 16.11
C LYS A 130 7.88 5.78 17.10
N LYS A 131 8.95 5.03 17.35
CA LYS A 131 8.89 3.91 18.29
C LYS A 131 8.43 4.30 19.70
N GLN A 132 8.75 5.51 20.14
CA GLN A 132 8.27 6.04 21.41
C GLN A 132 6.75 6.21 21.46
N ASP A 133 6.10 6.42 20.34
CA ASP A 133 4.64 6.58 20.26
C ASP A 133 3.90 5.30 20.68
N GLU A 134 4.55 4.13 20.54
CA GLU A 134 4.02 2.85 21.02
C GLU A 134 3.74 2.86 22.54
N LYS A 135 4.51 3.65 23.29
CA LYS A 135 4.39 3.76 24.75
C LYS A 135 3.52 4.94 25.20
N THR A 136 3.48 6.00 24.41
CA THR A 136 2.89 7.29 24.78
C THR A 136 1.62 7.63 24.01
N CYS A 137 1.24 6.82 23.02
CA CYS A 137 0.03 7.06 22.25
C CYS A 137 -1.20 6.93 23.15
N GLU A 138 -1.74 8.07 23.55
CA GLU A 138 -2.89 8.18 24.45
C GLU A 138 -4.21 7.76 23.78
N GLN A 139 -4.22 7.58 22.47
CA GLN A 139 -5.41 7.09 21.77
C GLN A 139 -5.65 5.62 22.10
N LYS A 140 -6.45 5.40 23.09
CA LYS A 140 -6.89 4.06 23.51
C LYS A 140 -7.96 3.48 22.59
N GLU A 141 -8.55 4.30 21.73
CA GLU A 141 -9.58 3.88 20.76
C GLU A 141 -9.02 3.84 19.33
N GLY A 142 -9.73 3.15 18.45
CA GLY A 142 -9.37 3.02 17.06
C GLY A 142 -8.20 2.05 16.80
N SER A 143 -7.76 2.03 15.56
CA SER A 143 -6.75 1.08 15.05
C SER A 143 -5.55 1.81 14.46
N ILE A 144 -4.37 1.23 14.65
CA ILE A 144 -3.09 1.72 14.13
C ILE A 144 -2.37 0.57 13.43
N LEU A 145 -1.98 0.77 12.19
CA LEU A 145 -1.11 -0.13 11.43
C LEU A 145 0.17 0.62 11.06
N VAL A 146 1.24 0.35 11.79
CA VAL A 146 2.55 0.95 11.51
C VAL A 146 3.17 0.30 10.29
N SER A 147 3.73 1.10 9.42
CA SER A 147 4.43 0.68 8.21
C SER A 147 5.42 1.78 7.79
N GLY A 148 5.92 1.70 6.59
CA GLY A 148 6.82 2.72 6.06
C GLY A 148 7.67 2.27 4.87
N PRO A 149 8.48 3.18 4.36
CA PRO A 149 8.62 4.57 4.80
C PRO A 149 7.38 5.44 4.59
N LEU A 150 7.19 6.42 5.47
CA LEU A 150 6.30 7.54 5.21
C LEU A 150 6.89 8.35 4.06
N MET A 151 6.13 8.52 2.99
CA MET A 151 6.63 9.10 1.73
C MET A 151 6.24 10.56 1.54
N LEU A 152 5.00 10.89 1.85
CA LEU A 152 4.45 12.24 1.73
C LEU A 152 3.70 12.62 3.00
N LEU A 153 3.91 13.85 3.44
CA LEU A 153 3.15 14.49 4.50
C LEU A 153 2.91 15.95 4.11
N ASP A 154 1.66 16.38 4.13
CA ASP A 154 1.23 17.70 3.67
C ASP A 154 1.73 18.09 2.26
N GLY A 155 1.77 17.12 1.36
CA GLY A 155 2.22 17.29 -0.03
C GLY A 155 3.74 17.40 -0.21
N LYS A 156 4.50 17.26 0.87
CA LYS A 156 5.97 17.32 0.85
C LYS A 156 6.57 15.93 1.02
N ALA A 157 7.63 15.65 0.26
CA ALA A 157 8.39 14.42 0.42
C ALA A 157 9.06 14.36 1.80
N CYS A 158 8.91 13.22 2.47
CA CYS A 158 9.53 12.98 3.77
C CYS A 158 11.03 12.69 3.64
N ASP A 159 11.78 12.96 4.69
CA ASP A 159 13.20 12.61 4.76
C ASP A 159 13.35 11.09 4.93
N LEU A 160 14.12 10.48 4.04
CA LEU A 160 14.41 9.05 4.02
C LEU A 160 15.82 8.71 4.53
N SER A 161 16.56 9.69 5.01
CA SER A 161 17.99 9.53 5.37
C SER A 161 18.22 8.52 6.51
N ALA A 162 17.27 8.39 7.43
CA ALA A 162 17.32 7.42 8.51
C ALA A 162 16.89 5.99 8.10
N CYS A 163 16.31 5.84 6.91
CA CYS A 163 15.82 4.57 6.42
C CYS A 163 16.97 3.72 5.84
N ASN A 164 16.84 2.39 5.91
CA ASN A 164 17.78 1.50 5.26
C ASN A 164 17.91 1.83 3.76
N ARG A 165 19.12 2.18 3.32
CA ARG A 165 19.38 2.66 1.96
C ARG A 165 19.02 1.61 0.89
N SER A 166 19.36 0.36 1.11
CA SER A 166 19.06 -0.71 0.15
C SER A 166 17.55 -0.87 -0.03
N PHE A 167 16.80 -0.86 1.07
CA PHE A 167 15.34 -0.93 1.03
C PHE A 167 14.73 0.22 0.21
N VAL A 168 15.21 1.44 0.43
CA VAL A 168 14.70 2.66 -0.20
C VAL A 168 15.04 2.72 -1.70
N GLN A 169 16.25 2.31 -2.09
CA GLN A 169 16.78 2.52 -3.44
C GLN A 169 16.52 1.34 -4.41
N THR A 170 16.21 0.17 -3.89
CA THR A 170 15.99 -1.00 -4.75
C THR A 170 14.58 -0.99 -5.35
N LYS A 171 14.49 -1.26 -6.65
CA LYS A 171 13.21 -1.44 -7.33
C LYS A 171 12.59 -2.79 -6.93
N HIS A 172 11.36 -2.73 -6.47
CA HIS A 172 10.56 -3.88 -6.03
C HIS A 172 9.11 -3.69 -6.42
N PRO A 173 8.29 -4.75 -6.43
CA PRO A 173 6.85 -4.60 -6.32
C PRO A 173 6.53 -3.82 -5.04
N ARG A 174 5.64 -2.83 -5.12
CA ARG A 174 5.29 -1.97 -3.99
C ARG A 174 3.79 -1.87 -3.82
N SER A 175 3.37 -1.81 -2.57
CA SER A 175 2.02 -1.46 -2.15
C SER A 175 2.06 -0.16 -1.35
N ALA A 176 1.08 0.69 -1.53
CA ALA A 176 0.98 1.92 -0.77
C ALA A 176 -0.48 2.36 -0.58
N VAL A 177 -0.69 3.19 0.43
CA VAL A 177 -1.94 3.91 0.65
C VAL A 177 -1.64 5.40 0.62
N ALA A 178 -2.51 6.18 -0.02
CA ALA A 178 -2.37 7.62 -0.11
C ALA A 178 -3.69 8.34 0.13
N LEU A 179 -3.60 9.52 0.75
CA LEU A 179 -4.68 10.48 0.86
C LEU A 179 -4.43 11.59 -0.16
N MET A 180 -5.38 11.78 -1.07
CA MET A 180 -5.30 12.78 -2.11
C MET A 180 -5.71 14.15 -1.57
N LYS A 181 -5.36 15.22 -2.30
CA LYS A 181 -5.72 16.60 -1.91
C LYS A 181 -7.23 16.83 -1.86
N ASP A 182 -7.99 16.11 -2.68
CA ASP A 182 -9.46 16.18 -2.73
C ASP A 182 -10.16 15.26 -1.70
N GLY A 183 -9.38 14.54 -0.88
CA GLY A 183 -9.89 13.60 0.12
C GLY A 183 -10.03 12.16 -0.34
N THR A 184 -9.91 11.88 -1.63
CA THR A 184 -9.95 10.50 -2.15
C THR A 184 -8.82 9.66 -1.55
N VAL A 185 -9.11 8.40 -1.25
CA VAL A 185 -8.10 7.43 -0.80
C VAL A 185 -7.65 6.59 -1.99
N PHE A 186 -6.33 6.50 -2.20
CA PHE A 186 -5.73 5.60 -3.18
C PHE A 186 -5.12 4.39 -2.49
N LEU A 187 -5.48 3.21 -2.97
CA LEU A 187 -4.77 1.96 -2.72
C LEU A 187 -3.99 1.63 -3.98
N ILE A 188 -2.67 1.49 -3.90
CA ILE A 188 -1.80 1.42 -5.07
C ILE A 188 -0.92 0.18 -5.01
N ALA A 189 -0.89 -0.57 -6.11
CA ALA A 189 0.04 -1.66 -6.34
C ALA A 189 0.87 -1.41 -7.60
N VAL A 190 2.18 -1.41 -7.47
CA VAL A 190 3.12 -1.36 -8.58
C VAL A 190 3.74 -2.73 -8.73
N ALA A 191 3.58 -3.36 -9.88
CA ALA A 191 4.16 -4.66 -10.18
C ALA A 191 5.69 -4.56 -10.30
N GLY A 192 6.38 -5.66 -10.10
CA GLY A 192 7.83 -5.68 -10.24
C GLY A 192 8.38 -7.09 -10.39
N ARG A 193 9.70 -7.19 -10.59
CA ARG A 193 10.42 -8.45 -10.82
C ARG A 193 10.05 -9.17 -12.12
N PHE A 194 9.48 -8.47 -13.08
CA PHE A 194 9.21 -8.95 -14.43
C PHE A 194 10.05 -8.17 -15.43
N GLU A 195 11.22 -8.70 -15.74
CA GLU A 195 12.15 -8.08 -16.66
C GLU A 195 11.48 -7.77 -18.02
N GLY A 196 11.68 -6.55 -18.51
CA GLY A 196 11.11 -6.08 -19.77
C GLY A 196 9.59 -5.88 -19.80
N LYS A 197 8.88 -6.10 -18.69
CA LYS A 197 7.42 -5.92 -18.59
C LYS A 197 7.00 -5.00 -17.45
N ALA A 198 7.45 -5.29 -16.24
CA ALA A 198 7.20 -4.49 -15.05
C ALA A 198 8.33 -4.74 -14.04
N GLU A 199 9.28 -3.83 -13.97
CA GLU A 199 10.49 -4.08 -13.20
C GLU A 199 10.41 -3.62 -11.75
N GLY A 200 9.42 -2.81 -11.44
CA GLY A 200 9.20 -2.30 -10.09
C GLY A 200 9.71 -0.88 -9.89
N ILE A 201 9.54 -0.40 -8.69
CA ILE A 201 9.75 1.00 -8.33
C ILE A 201 10.48 1.11 -6.97
N ASN A 202 11.34 2.09 -6.81
CA ASN A 202 11.94 2.40 -5.51
C ASN A 202 11.08 3.43 -4.74
N ILE A 203 11.43 3.71 -3.50
CA ILE A 203 10.62 4.60 -2.65
C ILE A 203 10.62 6.05 -3.13
N PRO A 204 11.75 6.68 -3.52
CA PRO A 204 11.72 8.03 -4.09
C PRO A 204 10.87 8.16 -5.36
N GLU A 205 10.92 7.15 -6.23
CA GLU A 205 10.12 7.10 -7.46
C GLU A 205 8.62 6.97 -7.16
N LEU A 206 8.25 6.09 -6.23
CA LEU A 206 6.86 5.93 -5.78
C LEU A 206 6.34 7.22 -5.12
N THR A 207 7.17 7.89 -4.34
CA THR A 207 6.86 9.20 -3.74
C THR A 207 6.56 10.24 -4.82
N HIS A 208 7.40 10.30 -5.85
CA HIS A 208 7.21 11.21 -6.99
C HIS A 208 5.92 10.87 -7.76
N LEU A 209 5.69 9.59 -8.06
CA LEU A 209 4.47 9.13 -8.73
C LEU A 209 3.21 9.59 -8.00
N LEU A 210 3.14 9.35 -6.71
CA LEU A 210 1.99 9.72 -5.90
C LEU A 210 1.81 11.23 -5.77
N ARG A 211 2.90 11.97 -5.65
CA ARG A 211 2.85 13.44 -5.62
C ARG A 211 2.34 14.02 -6.93
N VAL A 212 2.79 13.52 -8.08
CA VAL A 212 2.32 13.94 -9.41
C VAL A 212 0.82 13.65 -9.58
N LEU A 213 0.34 12.52 -9.05
CA LEU A 213 -1.08 12.18 -9.07
C LEU A 213 -1.93 13.00 -8.07
N GLY A 214 -1.31 13.81 -7.21
CA GLY A 214 -2.02 14.73 -6.32
C GLY A 214 -2.13 14.24 -4.87
N ALA A 215 -1.29 13.33 -4.42
CA ALA A 215 -1.30 12.88 -3.05
C ALA A 215 -0.81 13.97 -2.07
N LYS A 216 -1.51 14.09 -0.95
CA LYS A 216 -1.15 14.93 0.18
C LYS A 216 -0.37 14.15 1.24
N LYS A 217 -0.77 12.92 1.50
CA LYS A 217 -0.11 11.98 2.41
C LYS A 217 0.06 10.64 1.71
N ALA A 218 1.15 9.94 1.96
CA ALA A 218 1.38 8.61 1.40
C ALA A 218 2.28 7.76 2.29
N LEU A 219 1.91 6.51 2.46
CA LEU A 219 2.62 5.52 3.28
C LEU A 219 2.87 4.26 2.45
N ASN A 220 4.12 3.81 2.41
CA ASN A 220 4.48 2.52 1.85
C ASN A 220 4.05 1.39 2.78
N LEU A 221 3.50 0.33 2.21
CA LEU A 221 3.11 -0.90 2.89
C LEU A 221 4.09 -2.02 2.54
N ASP A 222 3.80 -3.26 2.97
CA ASP A 222 4.60 -4.40 2.56
C ASP A 222 4.50 -4.62 1.04
N GLY A 223 5.62 -4.92 0.43
CA GLY A 223 5.76 -5.09 -1.00
C GLY A 223 6.17 -6.50 -1.41
N GLY A 224 6.90 -6.58 -2.52
CA GLY A 224 7.39 -7.86 -3.04
C GLY A 224 6.24 -8.81 -3.37
N GLY A 225 6.37 -10.06 -2.97
CA GLY A 225 5.34 -11.08 -3.19
C GLY A 225 4.05 -10.87 -2.42
N SER A 226 4.05 -10.01 -1.38
CA SER A 226 2.84 -9.64 -0.64
C SER A 226 1.95 -8.66 -1.39
N THR A 227 2.47 -7.96 -2.39
CA THR A 227 1.77 -6.90 -3.13
C THR A 227 0.49 -7.44 -3.78
N THR A 228 -0.65 -7.09 -3.21
CA THR A 228 -1.97 -7.56 -3.64
C THR A 228 -3.00 -6.45 -3.51
N LEU A 229 -3.65 -6.12 -4.61
CA LEU A 229 -4.76 -5.17 -4.68
C LEU A 229 -6.00 -5.90 -5.18
N TRP A 230 -7.08 -5.83 -4.43
CA TRP A 230 -8.28 -6.62 -4.65
C TRP A 230 -9.55 -5.77 -4.63
N SER A 231 -10.48 -6.10 -5.53
CA SER A 231 -11.85 -5.57 -5.51
C SER A 231 -12.85 -6.69 -5.70
N ALA A 232 -13.93 -6.68 -4.90
CA ALA A 232 -15.03 -7.64 -5.01
C ALA A 232 -15.71 -7.60 -6.38
N SER A 233 -15.66 -6.47 -7.08
CA SER A 233 -16.29 -6.25 -8.38
C SER A 233 -15.34 -6.51 -9.57
N ALA A 234 -14.07 -6.78 -9.32
CA ALA A 234 -13.14 -7.14 -10.38
C ALA A 234 -13.39 -8.58 -10.86
N PRO A 235 -13.11 -8.90 -12.15
CA PRO A 235 -13.33 -10.21 -12.68
C PRO A 235 -12.46 -11.28 -12.03
N ASP A 236 -12.80 -12.54 -12.27
CA ASP A 236 -12.10 -13.74 -11.81
C ASP A 236 -11.95 -13.77 -10.26
N ASN A 237 -10.72 -13.74 -9.77
CA ASN A 237 -10.39 -13.76 -8.34
C ASN A 237 -10.47 -12.39 -7.65
N GLY A 238 -10.78 -11.33 -8.40
CA GLY A 238 -10.85 -9.96 -7.89
C GLY A 238 -9.50 -9.24 -7.79
N ILE A 239 -8.39 -9.88 -8.14
CA ILE A 239 -7.06 -9.27 -8.11
C ILE A 239 -6.88 -8.34 -9.31
N VAL A 240 -6.50 -7.09 -9.07
CA VAL A 240 -6.34 -6.06 -10.11
C VAL A 240 -4.88 -5.77 -10.47
N ASN A 241 -3.92 -6.30 -9.74
CA ASN A 241 -2.49 -6.14 -10.03
C ASN A 241 -1.84 -7.43 -10.54
N LYS A 242 -0.64 -7.31 -11.09
CA LYS A 242 0.18 -8.46 -11.48
C LYS A 242 0.94 -8.98 -10.26
N LEU A 243 0.66 -10.23 -9.89
CA LEU A 243 1.28 -10.91 -8.76
C LEU A 243 2.67 -11.44 -9.11
N THR A 244 3.56 -11.48 -8.13
CA THR A 244 4.98 -11.76 -8.35
C THR A 244 5.38 -13.21 -8.10
N ASP A 245 4.78 -13.87 -7.11
CA ASP A 245 5.29 -15.14 -6.57
C ASP A 245 5.21 -16.32 -7.54
N ASN A 246 4.24 -16.35 -8.44
CA ASN A 246 4.16 -17.40 -9.47
C ASN A 246 5.07 -17.15 -10.70
N LYS A 247 5.68 -15.96 -10.81
CA LYS A 247 6.56 -15.55 -11.93
C LYS A 247 5.91 -15.52 -13.31
N LEU A 248 4.58 -15.47 -13.39
CA LEU A 248 3.80 -15.56 -14.64
C LEU A 248 3.12 -14.21 -14.93
N TYR A 249 3.54 -13.11 -14.75
CA TYR A 249 2.93 -11.81 -15.11
C TYR A 249 1.39 -11.86 -15.28
N ASP A 250 0.72 -12.39 -14.29
CA ASP A 250 -0.74 -12.54 -14.22
C ASP A 250 -1.27 -12.15 -12.82
N ASN A 251 -2.53 -12.41 -12.56
CA ASN A 251 -3.20 -12.12 -11.28
C ASN A 251 -3.38 -13.37 -10.40
N LYS A 252 -2.52 -14.37 -10.55
CA LYS A 252 -2.56 -15.64 -9.81
C LYS A 252 -1.32 -15.82 -8.94
N GLY A 253 -1.41 -16.69 -7.93
CA GLY A 253 -0.28 -16.99 -7.03
C GLY A 253 -0.12 -15.97 -5.91
N GLU A 254 -1.21 -15.60 -5.28
CA GLU A 254 -1.26 -14.69 -4.15
C GLU A 254 -0.53 -15.27 -2.92
N ARG A 255 0.22 -14.44 -2.22
CA ARG A 255 0.88 -14.82 -0.97
C ARG A 255 -0.05 -14.67 0.22
N LYS A 256 -0.04 -15.66 1.13
CA LYS A 256 -0.67 -15.53 2.44
C LYS A 256 0.09 -14.52 3.31
N VAL A 257 -0.60 -13.54 3.83
CA VAL A 257 -0.07 -12.43 4.63
C VAL A 257 -0.76 -12.37 6.00
N ALA A 258 -0.22 -11.58 6.92
CA ALA A 258 -0.69 -11.52 8.30
C ALA A 258 -1.75 -10.46 8.57
N ASN A 259 -1.87 -9.46 7.72
CA ASN A 259 -2.86 -8.39 7.84
C ASN A 259 -3.12 -7.70 6.51
N SER A 260 -4.21 -6.98 6.44
CA SER A 260 -4.62 -6.19 5.27
C SER A 260 -5.40 -4.94 5.68
N LEU A 261 -5.45 -3.98 4.77
CA LEU A 261 -6.29 -2.79 4.87
C LEU A 261 -7.52 -3.03 3.97
N CYS A 262 -8.69 -3.02 4.56
CA CYS A 262 -9.95 -3.33 3.91
C CYS A 262 -10.89 -2.13 3.85
N VAL A 263 -11.73 -2.12 2.83
CA VAL A 263 -12.75 -1.10 2.55
C VAL A 263 -14.12 -1.76 2.58
N TYR A 264 -15.05 -1.14 3.27
CA TYR A 264 -16.44 -1.60 3.44
C TYR A 264 -17.42 -0.52 3.02
N GLU A 265 -18.64 -0.93 2.63
CA GLU A 265 -19.77 -0.01 2.45
C GLU A 265 -20.25 0.61 3.76
#